data_d2919f5724cee14d77dd78bd5b3e26e3
#
_entry.id   d2919f5724cee14d77dd78bd5b3e26e3
#
_cell.length_a   1.000
_cell.length_b   1.000
_cell.length_c   1.000
_cell.angle_alpha   90.00
_cell.angle_beta   90.00
_cell.angle_gamma   90.00
#
_symmetry.space_group_name_H-M   'P 1'
#
loop_
_entity.id
_entity.type
_entity.pdbx_description
1 polymer ?
#
loop_
_entity_poly.entity_id
_entity_poly.type
_entity_poly.pdbx_seq_one_letter_code
_entity_poly.pdbx_strand_id
1 'polypeptide(L)'
;HFLDLKSFNHYKKEQIKNYRNCLLADYLHCSIEALQFEKHEHGKPFLASHPLHFNHSHSQQHYALAISEHVKDIGIDVENLDRNVRFDALAQHAFHSEEYQTWQQQDQDREYWFRVWTTKEAVLKASGLGIRLDLKDLNTQADPTHSGGICSHPLIGTFAYQNFVLNGSIVLTIAWHSEQ
;
A
#
# COMPACT_ATOMS: atom_id res chain seq x y z
N HIS A 1 10.81 -6.41 0.49
CA HIS A 1 11.28 -6.62 1.87
C HIS A 1 10.17 -6.40 2.88
N PHE A 2 10.07 -7.31 3.81
CA PHE A 2 9.14 -7.27 4.93
C PHE A 2 9.91 -7.43 6.24
N LEU A 3 9.63 -6.58 7.22
CA LEU A 3 10.28 -6.59 8.53
C LEU A 3 9.23 -6.58 9.64
N ASP A 4 9.40 -7.45 10.63
CA ASP A 4 8.63 -7.40 11.87
C ASP A 4 9.19 -6.30 12.78
N LEU A 5 8.38 -5.26 13.04
CA LEU A 5 8.73 -4.14 13.90
C LEU A 5 8.39 -4.37 15.39
N LYS A 6 7.96 -5.56 15.79
CA LYS A 6 7.61 -5.86 17.22
C LYS A 6 8.74 -5.53 18.21
N SER A 7 9.97 -5.66 17.76
CA SER A 7 11.16 -5.31 18.57
C SER A 7 11.47 -3.81 18.62
N PHE A 8 10.73 -2.99 17.88
CA PHE A 8 11.01 -1.58 17.69
C PHE A 8 9.86 -0.71 18.23
N ASN A 9 9.59 -0.80 19.52
CA ASN A 9 8.65 0.11 20.18
C ASN A 9 9.19 1.55 20.09
N HIS A 10 8.48 2.42 19.38
CA HIS A 10 8.75 3.85 19.19
C HIS A 10 9.70 4.24 18.05
N TYR A 11 9.57 3.65 16.85
CA TYR A 11 10.26 4.23 15.69
C TYR A 11 9.75 5.62 15.37
N LYS A 12 10.62 6.59 15.54
CA LYS A 12 10.44 7.92 14.97
C LYS A 12 10.45 7.79 13.44
N LYS A 13 9.66 8.62 12.78
CA LYS A 13 9.53 8.70 11.31
C LYS A 13 10.89 8.67 10.57
N GLU A 14 11.93 9.21 11.21
CA GLU A 14 13.28 9.26 10.70
C GLU A 14 13.99 7.90 10.68
N GLN A 15 13.75 7.06 11.66
CA GLN A 15 14.34 5.71 11.72
C GLN A 15 13.76 4.81 10.61
N ILE A 16 12.46 4.91 10.34
CA ILE A 16 11.82 4.20 9.22
C ILE A 16 12.42 4.68 7.90
N LYS A 17 12.64 5.99 7.74
CA LYS A 17 13.29 6.56 6.57
C LYS A 17 14.72 6.05 6.40
N ASN A 18 15.49 6.01 7.49
CA ASN A 18 16.86 5.50 7.45
C ASN A 18 16.90 4.01 7.11
N TYR A 19 16.00 3.21 7.67
CA TYR A 19 15.88 1.80 7.33
C TYR A 19 15.56 1.59 5.84
N ARG A 20 14.61 2.35 5.29
CA ARG A 20 14.33 2.36 3.84
C ARG A 20 15.59 2.65 3.03
N ASN A 21 16.36 3.67 3.43
CA ASN A 21 17.56 4.08 2.70
C ASN A 21 18.62 2.97 2.74
N CYS A 22 18.79 2.29 3.88
CA CYS A 22 19.68 1.13 3.96
C CYS A 22 19.26 0.03 2.99
N LEU A 23 17.99 -0.34 2.97
CA LEU A 23 17.50 -1.39 2.06
C LEU A 23 17.67 -1.02 0.58
N LEU A 24 17.45 0.24 0.21
CA LEU A 24 17.65 0.71 -1.16
C LEU A 24 19.13 0.73 -1.55
N ALA A 25 20.01 1.17 -0.65
CA ALA A 25 21.46 1.16 -0.84
C ALA A 25 22.00 -0.27 -1.00
N ASP A 26 21.55 -1.20 -0.17
CA ASP A 26 21.89 -2.62 -0.27
C ASP A 26 21.44 -3.22 -1.60
N TYR A 27 20.21 -2.93 -2.03
CA TYR A 27 19.68 -3.40 -3.31
C TYR A 27 20.48 -2.86 -4.50
N LEU A 28 20.88 -1.59 -4.46
CA LEU A 28 21.62 -0.91 -5.53
C LEU A 28 23.14 -1.12 -5.44
N HIS A 29 23.62 -1.83 -4.42
CA HIS A 29 25.05 -2.00 -4.15
C HIS A 29 25.83 -0.68 -4.10
N CYS A 30 25.25 0.34 -3.48
CA CYS A 30 25.85 1.67 -3.35
C CYS A 30 25.84 2.15 -1.88
N SER A 31 26.50 3.28 -1.59
CA SER A 31 26.42 3.91 -0.28
C SER A 31 25.12 4.68 -0.10
N ILE A 32 24.69 4.88 1.14
CA ILE A 32 23.47 5.64 1.46
C ILE A 32 23.59 7.09 0.96
N GLU A 33 24.79 7.66 1.01
CA GLU A 33 25.08 9.03 0.57
C GLU A 33 24.94 9.21 -0.95
N ALA A 34 25.03 8.11 -1.72
CA ALA A 34 24.79 8.12 -3.17
C ALA A 34 23.31 8.22 -3.53
N LEU A 35 22.40 7.97 -2.58
CA LEU A 35 20.96 8.03 -2.81
C LEU A 35 20.48 9.48 -2.76
N GLN A 36 19.92 9.96 -3.86
CA GLN A 36 19.30 11.28 -3.95
C GLN A 36 17.80 11.13 -4.09
N PHE A 37 17.05 11.66 -3.12
CA PHE A 37 15.61 11.60 -3.09
C PHE A 37 15.01 12.95 -3.45
N GLU A 38 13.99 12.90 -4.30
CA GLU A 38 13.10 14.01 -4.61
C GLU A 38 11.65 13.62 -4.30
N LYS A 39 10.73 14.56 -4.47
CA LYS A 39 9.29 14.34 -4.28
C LYS A 39 8.54 14.75 -5.51
N HIS A 40 7.58 13.93 -5.90
CA HIS A 40 6.55 14.33 -6.86
C HIS A 40 5.68 15.47 -6.30
N GLU A 41 4.89 16.09 -7.15
CA GLU A 41 4.03 17.24 -6.83
C GLU A 41 3.19 17.03 -5.53
N HIS A 42 2.72 15.80 -5.29
CA HIS A 42 1.89 15.46 -4.15
C HIS A 42 2.64 14.78 -3.00
N GLY A 43 3.97 14.90 -3.00
CA GLY A 43 4.81 14.50 -1.87
C GLY A 43 5.26 13.03 -1.87
N LYS A 44 4.88 12.20 -2.85
CA LYS A 44 5.41 10.85 -3.01
C LYS A 44 6.92 10.93 -3.28
N PRO A 45 7.78 10.30 -2.45
CA PRO A 45 9.22 10.32 -2.68
C PRO A 45 9.60 9.40 -3.85
N PHE A 46 10.59 9.80 -4.61
CA PHE A 46 11.24 8.99 -5.63
C PHE A 46 12.75 9.12 -5.57
N LEU A 47 13.47 8.18 -6.19
CA LEU A 47 14.91 8.14 -6.23
C LEU A 47 15.38 8.81 -7.54
N ALA A 48 15.97 10.01 -7.42
CA ALA A 48 16.43 10.78 -8.59
C ALA A 48 17.77 10.27 -9.12
N SER A 49 18.59 9.65 -8.28
CA SER A 49 19.95 9.19 -8.62
C SER A 49 20.00 7.87 -9.40
N HIS A 50 18.93 7.07 -9.38
CA HIS A 50 18.91 5.73 -9.98
C HIS A 50 17.54 5.46 -10.62
N PRO A 51 17.47 4.67 -11.71
CA PRO A 51 16.23 4.28 -12.37
C PRO A 51 15.49 3.18 -11.59
N LEU A 52 15.20 3.45 -10.33
CA LEU A 52 14.55 2.54 -9.42
C LEU A 52 13.29 3.18 -8.84
N HIS A 53 12.18 2.48 -8.95
CA HIS A 53 10.90 2.91 -8.39
C HIS A 53 10.64 2.16 -7.10
N PHE A 54 10.14 2.85 -6.10
CA PHE A 54 9.83 2.25 -4.82
C PHE A 54 8.60 2.88 -4.17
N ASN A 55 8.01 2.12 -3.28
CA ASN A 55 7.02 2.61 -2.33
C ASN A 55 7.15 1.83 -1.02
N HIS A 56 6.83 2.45 0.09
CA HIS A 56 6.88 1.78 1.39
C HIS A 56 5.64 2.06 2.23
N SER A 57 5.37 1.16 3.16
CA SER A 57 4.31 1.29 4.16
C SER A 57 4.78 0.71 5.49
N HIS A 58 4.14 1.12 6.56
CA HIS A 58 4.35 0.52 7.88
C HIS A 58 3.03 0.51 8.66
N SER A 59 2.81 -0.57 9.36
CA SER A 59 1.81 -0.69 10.43
C SER A 59 2.47 -0.45 11.79
N GLN A 60 1.75 -0.73 12.87
CA GLN A 60 2.32 -0.63 14.22
C GLN A 60 3.50 -1.59 14.45
N GLN A 61 3.52 -2.72 13.75
CA GLN A 61 4.46 -3.82 13.99
C GLN A 61 5.29 -4.22 12.76
N HIS A 62 4.91 -3.77 11.57
CA HIS A 62 5.50 -4.24 10.32
C HIS A 62 5.87 -3.10 9.39
N TYR A 63 6.95 -3.29 8.67
CA TYR A 63 7.41 -2.42 7.60
C TYR A 63 7.46 -3.21 6.30
N ALA A 64 7.00 -2.61 5.20
CA ALA A 64 7.03 -3.19 3.87
C ALA A 64 7.61 -2.21 2.87
N LEU A 65 8.47 -2.70 1.99
CA LEU A 65 9.08 -1.96 0.89
C LEU A 65 8.88 -2.72 -0.41
N ALA A 66 8.25 -2.07 -1.39
CA ALA A 66 8.17 -2.53 -2.76
C ALA A 66 9.21 -1.80 -3.61
N ILE A 67 9.90 -2.52 -4.47
CA ILE A 67 10.93 -2.02 -5.38
C ILE A 67 10.65 -2.57 -6.78
N SER A 68 10.79 -1.72 -7.81
CA SER A 68 10.69 -2.12 -9.20
C SER A 68 11.66 -1.33 -10.09
N GLU A 69 12.29 -2.00 -11.02
CA GLU A 69 13.11 -1.38 -12.07
C GLU A 69 12.27 -0.99 -13.30
N HIS A 70 11.07 -1.55 -13.45
CA HIS A 70 10.28 -1.43 -14.67
C HIS A 70 8.94 -0.71 -14.45
N VAL A 71 8.31 -0.90 -13.29
CA VAL A 71 7.00 -0.34 -12.97
C VAL A 71 7.19 0.96 -12.21
N LYS A 72 6.80 2.09 -12.83
CA LYS A 72 6.97 3.43 -12.25
C LYS A 72 5.98 3.71 -11.12
N ASP A 73 4.71 3.40 -11.36
CA ASP A 73 3.62 3.72 -10.45
C ASP A 73 3.29 2.50 -9.58
N ILE A 74 4.17 2.26 -8.61
CA ILE A 74 4.03 1.18 -7.63
C ILE A 74 3.58 1.74 -6.28
N GLY A 75 2.69 1.04 -5.60
CA GLY A 75 2.22 1.34 -4.24
C GLY A 75 2.14 0.08 -3.40
N ILE A 76 2.35 0.23 -2.11
CA ILE A 76 2.25 -0.87 -1.14
C ILE A 76 1.58 -0.39 0.13
N ASP A 77 0.73 -1.24 0.70
CA ASP A 77 0.16 -1.03 2.03
C ASP A 77 0.20 -2.30 2.87
N VAL A 78 0.39 -2.15 4.17
CA VAL A 78 0.49 -3.26 5.13
C VAL A 78 -0.30 -2.95 6.39
N GLU A 79 -1.15 -3.90 6.81
CA GLU A 79 -1.95 -3.79 8.02
C GLU A 79 -1.95 -5.09 8.81
N ASN A 80 -2.11 -4.96 10.12
CA ASN A 80 -2.29 -6.11 11.00
C ASN A 80 -3.77 -6.45 11.12
N LEU A 81 -4.12 -7.72 10.97
CA LEU A 81 -5.49 -8.20 11.13
C LEU A 81 -6.05 -8.03 12.56
N ASP A 82 -5.18 -7.98 13.56
CA ASP A 82 -5.57 -7.75 14.96
C ASP A 82 -5.78 -6.27 15.30
N ARG A 83 -5.44 -5.35 14.38
CA ARG A 83 -5.67 -3.91 14.56
C ARG A 83 -7.17 -3.63 14.75
N ASN A 84 -7.51 -3.07 15.89
CA ASN A 84 -8.89 -2.70 16.18
C ASN A 84 -9.19 -1.30 15.64
N VAL A 85 -10.20 -1.22 14.77
CA VAL A 85 -10.68 0.05 14.17
C VAL A 85 -12.20 0.08 14.23
N ARG A 86 -12.79 1.25 14.01
CA ARG A 86 -14.24 1.38 13.84
C ARG A 86 -14.63 0.92 12.43
N PHE A 87 -14.68 -0.40 12.23
CA PHE A 87 -14.82 -1.04 10.91
C PHE A 87 -15.98 -0.49 10.10
N ASP A 88 -17.17 -0.46 10.69
CA ASP A 88 -18.38 0.00 10.00
C ASP A 88 -18.29 1.48 9.63
N ALA A 89 -17.91 2.33 10.56
CA ALA A 89 -17.81 3.78 10.32
C ALA A 89 -16.76 4.12 9.23
N LEU A 90 -15.62 3.43 9.24
CA LEU A 90 -14.58 3.61 8.22
C LEU A 90 -15.03 3.04 6.87
N ALA A 91 -15.70 1.88 6.84
CA ALA A 91 -16.24 1.31 5.62
C ALA A 91 -17.30 2.22 5.00
N GLN A 92 -18.21 2.76 5.80
CA GLN A 92 -19.21 3.72 5.32
C GLN A 92 -18.57 5.00 4.75
N HIS A 93 -17.40 5.37 5.23
CA HIS A 93 -16.69 6.57 4.77
C HIS A 93 -15.81 6.31 3.52
N ALA A 94 -15.23 5.12 3.40
CA ALA A 94 -14.17 4.85 2.43
C ALA A 94 -14.51 3.77 1.40
N PHE A 95 -15.45 2.87 1.67
CA PHE A 95 -15.76 1.78 0.74
C PHE A 95 -16.77 2.21 -0.32
N HIS A 96 -16.59 1.75 -1.54
CA HIS A 96 -17.63 1.79 -2.55
C HIS A 96 -18.86 1.00 -2.09
N SER A 97 -20.05 1.35 -2.58
CA SER A 97 -21.29 0.70 -2.14
C SER A 97 -21.28 -0.82 -2.34
N GLU A 98 -20.70 -1.31 -3.43
CA GLU A 98 -20.58 -2.74 -3.71
C GLU A 98 -19.63 -3.45 -2.74
N GLU A 99 -18.50 -2.82 -2.39
CA GLU A 99 -17.55 -3.35 -1.41
C GLU A 99 -18.18 -3.43 -0.02
N TYR A 100 -18.91 -2.40 0.36
CA TYR A 100 -19.63 -2.37 1.64
C TYR A 100 -20.69 -3.48 1.70
N GLN A 101 -21.50 -3.65 0.63
CA GLN A 101 -22.49 -4.71 0.54
C GLN A 101 -21.84 -6.10 0.61
N THR A 102 -20.77 -6.31 -0.13
CA THR A 102 -20.01 -7.57 -0.11
C THR A 102 -19.51 -7.89 1.29
N TRP A 103 -18.92 -6.91 1.97
CA TRP A 103 -18.46 -7.06 3.35
C TRP A 103 -19.59 -7.45 4.31
N GLN A 104 -20.76 -6.83 4.18
CA GLN A 104 -21.94 -7.20 4.98
C GLN A 104 -22.42 -8.63 4.67
N GLN A 105 -22.38 -9.05 3.43
CA GLN A 105 -22.76 -10.41 3.01
C GLN A 105 -21.75 -11.48 3.45
N GLN A 106 -20.52 -11.10 3.72
CA GLN A 106 -19.46 -11.96 4.26
C GLN A 106 -19.40 -11.93 5.80
N ASP A 107 -20.54 -11.74 6.45
CA ASP A 107 -20.64 -11.67 7.92
C ASP A 107 -19.64 -10.66 8.55
N GLN A 108 -19.38 -9.58 7.85
CA GLN A 108 -18.42 -8.55 8.24
C GLN A 108 -16.99 -9.11 8.42
N ASP A 109 -16.59 -10.00 7.52
CA ASP A 109 -15.27 -10.63 7.54
C ASP A 109 -14.14 -9.58 7.62
N ARG A 110 -13.27 -9.80 8.58
CA ARG A 110 -12.18 -8.88 8.92
C ARG A 110 -11.08 -8.87 7.87
N GLU A 111 -10.75 -10.04 7.34
CA GLU A 111 -9.73 -10.16 6.30
C GLU A 111 -10.17 -9.47 5.01
N TYR A 112 -11.40 -9.69 4.57
CA TYR A 112 -11.95 -8.99 3.41
C TYR A 112 -11.92 -7.47 3.59
N TRP A 113 -12.30 -6.97 4.79
CA TRP A 113 -12.25 -5.54 5.10
C TRP A 113 -10.85 -4.96 4.92
N PHE A 114 -9.82 -5.62 5.49
CA PHE A 114 -8.44 -5.16 5.37
C PHE A 114 -7.90 -5.32 3.95
N ARG A 115 -8.33 -6.31 3.19
CA ARG A 115 -7.97 -6.44 1.77
C ARG A 115 -8.50 -5.26 0.94
N VAL A 116 -9.76 -4.85 1.12
CA VAL A 116 -10.30 -3.65 0.47
C VAL A 116 -9.54 -2.40 0.92
N TRP A 117 -9.34 -2.22 2.21
CA TRP A 117 -8.64 -1.06 2.77
C TRP A 117 -7.22 -0.93 2.23
N THR A 118 -6.40 -1.97 2.35
CA THR A 118 -5.01 -1.96 1.89
C THR A 118 -4.90 -1.81 0.37
N THR A 119 -5.89 -2.31 -0.40
CA THR A 119 -5.94 -2.11 -1.85
C THR A 119 -6.16 -0.64 -2.18
N LYS A 120 -7.13 0.02 -1.56
CA LYS A 120 -7.36 1.46 -1.76
C LYS A 120 -6.13 2.29 -1.42
N GLU A 121 -5.52 2.03 -0.27
CA GLU A 121 -4.30 2.72 0.16
C GLU A 121 -3.11 2.47 -0.79
N ALA A 122 -2.91 1.22 -1.24
CA ALA A 122 -1.85 0.89 -2.18
C ALA A 122 -2.05 1.58 -3.54
N VAL A 123 -3.29 1.59 -4.06
CA VAL A 123 -3.62 2.29 -5.32
C VAL A 123 -3.41 3.80 -5.19
N LEU A 124 -3.84 4.43 -4.09
CA LEU A 124 -3.58 5.85 -3.84
C LEU A 124 -2.07 6.16 -3.80
N LYS A 125 -1.29 5.33 -3.14
CA LYS A 125 0.17 5.47 -3.09
C LYS A 125 0.80 5.27 -4.47
N ALA A 126 0.31 4.30 -5.26
CA ALA A 126 0.76 4.06 -6.62
C ALA A 126 0.48 5.29 -7.50
N SER A 127 -0.76 5.80 -7.49
CA SER A 127 -1.17 6.95 -8.30
C SER A 127 -0.44 8.25 -7.96
N GLY A 128 0.10 8.37 -6.75
CA GLY A 128 0.75 9.58 -6.26
C GLY A 128 -0.19 10.73 -5.92
N LEU A 129 -1.52 10.58 -6.09
CA LEU A 129 -2.50 11.64 -5.81
C LEU A 129 -2.76 11.88 -4.31
N GLY A 130 -2.49 10.87 -3.47
CA GLY A 130 -2.75 10.97 -2.03
C GLY A 130 -4.25 11.17 -1.72
N ILE A 131 -4.55 12.01 -0.73
CA ILE A 131 -5.91 12.24 -0.22
C ILE A 131 -6.85 13.02 -1.17
N ARG A 132 -6.42 13.33 -2.38
CA ARG A 132 -7.23 14.09 -3.36
C ARG A 132 -8.28 13.22 -4.07
N LEU A 133 -8.21 11.91 -3.92
CA LEU A 133 -9.23 10.99 -4.40
C LEU A 133 -10.18 10.64 -3.25
N ASP A 134 -11.49 10.78 -3.48
CA ASP A 134 -12.46 10.20 -2.56
C ASP A 134 -12.41 8.66 -2.68
N LEU A 135 -12.08 8.01 -1.57
CA LEU A 135 -11.95 6.57 -1.52
C LEU A 135 -13.25 5.83 -1.89
N LYS A 136 -14.40 6.45 -1.68
CA LYS A 136 -15.70 5.89 -2.07
C LYS A 136 -15.86 5.75 -3.57
N ASP A 137 -15.24 6.65 -4.34
CA ASP A 137 -15.34 6.63 -5.81
C ASP A 137 -14.45 5.56 -6.44
N LEU A 138 -13.47 5.05 -5.69
CA LEU A 138 -12.60 3.96 -6.14
C LEU A 138 -13.21 2.61 -5.75
N ASN A 139 -13.85 1.93 -6.71
CA ASN A 139 -14.23 0.53 -6.53
C ASN A 139 -13.05 -0.37 -6.85
N THR A 140 -12.53 -1.07 -5.86
CA THR A 140 -11.41 -2.01 -6.04
C THR A 140 -11.84 -3.30 -6.75
N GLN A 141 -13.14 -3.57 -6.81
CA GLN A 141 -13.72 -4.82 -7.32
C GLN A 141 -13.16 -6.05 -6.60
N ALA A 142 -12.82 -5.89 -5.32
CA ALA A 142 -12.26 -6.97 -4.52
C ALA A 142 -13.27 -8.12 -4.39
N ASP A 143 -12.83 -9.29 -4.78
CA ASP A 143 -13.60 -10.53 -4.68
C ASP A 143 -13.16 -11.31 -3.43
N PRO A 144 -14.09 -11.80 -2.58
CA PRO A 144 -13.73 -12.59 -1.40
C PRO A 144 -12.90 -13.85 -1.72
N THR A 145 -13.06 -14.41 -2.93
CA THR A 145 -12.43 -15.67 -3.35
C THR A 145 -11.11 -15.48 -4.11
N HIS A 146 -10.77 -14.25 -4.50
CA HIS A 146 -9.55 -13.93 -5.27
C HIS A 146 -8.64 -12.97 -4.51
N SER A 147 -7.35 -13.23 -4.58
CA SER A 147 -6.33 -12.42 -3.89
C SER A 147 -5.79 -11.25 -4.71
N GLY A 148 -6.33 -11.00 -5.89
CA GLY A 148 -5.90 -9.90 -6.76
C GLY A 148 -7.00 -9.45 -7.68
N GLY A 149 -6.78 -8.33 -8.38
CA GLY A 149 -7.76 -7.78 -9.29
C GLY A 149 -7.25 -6.55 -10.05
N ILE A 150 -8.17 -5.92 -10.74
CA ILE A 150 -7.95 -4.69 -11.50
C ILE A 150 -9.03 -3.70 -11.09
N CYS A 151 -8.65 -2.47 -10.85
CA CYS A 151 -9.58 -1.37 -10.59
C CYS A 151 -9.23 -0.16 -11.45
N SER A 152 -10.22 0.68 -11.72
CA SER A 152 -10.06 1.87 -12.54
C SER A 152 -10.79 3.06 -11.95
N HIS A 153 -10.22 4.23 -12.13
CA HIS A 153 -10.89 5.49 -11.78
C HIS A 153 -10.51 6.56 -12.80
N PRO A 154 -11.46 7.44 -13.23
CA PRO A 154 -11.20 8.43 -14.28
C PRO A 154 -10.01 9.35 -14.04
N LEU A 155 -9.71 9.69 -12.77
CA LEU A 155 -8.61 10.60 -12.41
C LEU A 155 -7.23 9.93 -12.38
N ILE A 156 -7.17 8.61 -12.20
CA ILE A 156 -5.89 7.92 -11.97
C ILE A 156 -5.60 6.82 -13.00
N GLY A 157 -6.58 6.43 -13.81
CA GLY A 157 -6.42 5.33 -14.76
C GLY A 157 -6.67 3.95 -14.14
N THR A 158 -6.04 2.93 -14.68
CA THR A 158 -6.24 1.52 -14.33
C THR A 158 -5.05 0.97 -13.56
N PHE A 159 -5.33 0.32 -12.44
CA PHE A 159 -4.34 -0.32 -11.58
C PHE A 159 -4.67 -1.81 -11.41
N ALA A 160 -3.64 -2.63 -11.52
CA ALA A 160 -3.67 -4.00 -11.05
C ALA A 160 -3.17 -4.06 -9.60
N TYR A 161 -3.65 -5.03 -8.83
CA TYR A 161 -3.20 -5.23 -7.46
C TYR A 161 -3.16 -6.71 -7.08
N GLN A 162 -2.36 -7.01 -6.07
CA GLN A 162 -2.26 -8.34 -5.46
C GLN A 162 -2.25 -8.20 -3.94
N ASN A 163 -3.14 -8.93 -3.27
CA ASN A 163 -3.18 -9.06 -1.82
C ASN A 163 -2.39 -10.30 -1.37
N PHE A 164 -1.74 -10.19 -0.24
CA PHE A 164 -1.05 -11.29 0.44
C PHE A 164 -1.50 -11.33 1.90
N VAL A 165 -1.85 -12.51 2.38
CA VAL A 165 -2.06 -12.75 3.80
C VAL A 165 -0.85 -13.50 4.33
N LEU A 166 -0.07 -12.85 5.18
CA LEU A 166 1.18 -13.38 5.69
C LEU A 166 0.99 -13.88 7.14
N ASN A 167 1.39 -15.13 7.38
CA ASN A 167 1.30 -15.78 8.69
C ASN A 167 -0.10 -15.71 9.34
N GLY A 168 -1.16 -15.58 8.53
CA GLY A 168 -2.55 -15.48 9.01
C GLY A 168 -2.85 -14.24 9.87
N SER A 169 -1.97 -13.25 9.90
CA SER A 169 -2.10 -12.08 10.79
C SER A 169 -1.83 -10.73 10.13
N ILE A 170 -1.35 -10.72 8.90
CA ILE A 170 -0.94 -9.51 8.20
C ILE A 170 -1.53 -9.52 6.80
N VAL A 171 -2.16 -8.41 6.41
CA VAL A 171 -2.55 -8.17 5.02
C VAL A 171 -1.60 -7.15 4.42
N LEU A 172 -1.03 -7.52 3.28
CA LEU A 172 -0.17 -6.67 2.47
C LEU A 172 -0.74 -6.61 1.06
N THR A 173 -0.83 -5.42 0.50
CA THR A 173 -1.24 -5.23 -0.89
C THR A 173 -0.19 -4.46 -1.66
N ILE A 174 0.14 -4.96 -2.85
CA ILE A 174 0.93 -4.24 -3.84
C ILE A 174 -0.01 -3.85 -4.98
N ALA A 175 0.07 -2.60 -5.43
CA ALA A 175 -0.66 -2.09 -6.58
C ALA A 175 0.31 -1.43 -7.57
N TRP A 176 -0.01 -1.52 -8.86
CA TRP A 176 0.78 -0.91 -9.92
C TRP A 176 -0.10 -0.49 -11.08
N HIS A 177 0.34 0.57 -11.80
CA HIS A 177 -0.37 1.01 -12.98
C HIS A 177 -0.36 -0.09 -14.04
N SER A 178 -1.54 -0.49 -14.49
CA SER A 178 -1.68 -1.47 -15.58
C SER A 178 -1.53 -0.73 -16.91
N GLU A 179 -0.49 -1.06 -17.66
CA GLU A 179 -0.39 -0.63 -19.06
C GLU A 179 -1.51 -1.32 -19.85
N GLN A 180 -2.27 -0.51 -20.60
CA GLN A 180 -3.32 -1.00 -21.51
C GLN A 180 -2.70 -1.59 -22.77
#